data_14e7b842e447e70a971539987c2dfb90
#
_entry.id   14e7b842e447e70a971539987c2dfb90
#
_cell.length_a   1.000
_cell.length_b   1.000
_cell.length_c   1.000
_cell.angle_alpha   90.00
_cell.angle_beta   90.00
_cell.angle_gamma   90.00
#
_symmetry.space_group_name_H-M   'P 1'
#
loop_
_entity.id
_entity.type
_entity.pdbx_description
1 polymer ?
#
loop_
_entity_poly.entity_id
_entity_poly.type
_entity_poly.pdbx_seq_one_letter_code
_entity_poly.pdbx_strand_id
1 'polypeptide(L)'
;MLLSVLAVLVVLSPIVIVHEFGHFLACRLTGIRVNEFSFGFGKILWHKKSGDTDYQIRAIPFGGFVEPAGPMFHPEGAKEPPKPYEFAAKKWYAKFFMVINGALFNYLLAAVIFSALAYFKGVPETDPVRLTTAVGEVVEGYPAEKVLQTGDEITRVNDTAVTNWKELTDALATRQGDLKLTYTRGGETMTATIKAGDFNADKPTVLGVTVQPMYRVVSWWQALGLGAYQCYYWTALSLSSLAKSFQQKKAPELAGPIGIVNVIHKAAHRNWVDFVFLIALLSVAVGMFNLFPIPILDGGYALVYLWEGLTHKLPTEKTLNIAVNCGLYLLILLVVYASYSDIKRIFFKSPTAVVQTEAKPSSEVTHVQD
;
A
#
# COMPACT_ATOMS: atom_id res chain seq x y z
N MET A 1 14.16 4.80 -18.66
CA MET A 1 13.44 3.55 -19.00
C MET A 1 14.00 2.33 -18.27
N LEU A 2 15.30 2.00 -18.38
CA LEU A 2 15.90 0.85 -17.68
C LEU A 2 15.72 0.92 -16.16
N LEU A 3 15.97 2.06 -15.54
CA LEU A 3 15.78 2.25 -14.08
C LEU A 3 14.33 1.99 -13.65
N SER A 4 13.36 2.40 -14.43
CA SER A 4 11.93 2.16 -14.11
C SER A 4 11.58 0.67 -14.18
N VAL A 5 12.11 -0.04 -15.18
CA VAL A 5 11.93 -1.50 -15.29
C VAL A 5 12.57 -2.22 -14.09
N LEU A 6 13.80 -1.85 -13.75
CA LEU A 6 14.48 -2.40 -12.57
C LEU A 6 13.73 -2.08 -11.27
N ALA A 7 13.21 -0.85 -11.12
CA ALA A 7 12.44 -0.47 -9.95
C ALA A 7 11.15 -1.30 -9.83
N VAL A 8 10.43 -1.54 -10.94
CA VAL A 8 9.23 -2.39 -10.96
C VAL A 8 9.59 -3.83 -10.56
N LEU A 9 10.67 -4.38 -11.06
CA LEU A 9 11.14 -5.72 -10.68
C LEU A 9 11.50 -5.79 -9.19
N VAL A 10 12.25 -4.81 -8.68
CA VAL A 10 12.64 -4.75 -7.26
C VAL A 10 11.42 -4.63 -6.34
N VAL A 11 10.36 -3.96 -6.77
CA VAL A 11 9.13 -3.81 -5.99
C VAL A 11 8.26 -5.06 -6.06
N LEU A 12 7.98 -5.56 -7.26
CA LEU A 12 7.00 -6.63 -7.44
C LEU A 12 7.55 -8.02 -7.11
N SER A 13 8.85 -8.27 -7.40
CA SER A 13 9.43 -9.60 -7.17
C SER A 13 9.36 -10.06 -5.72
N PRO A 14 9.74 -9.27 -4.70
CA PRO A 14 9.62 -9.70 -3.30
C PRO A 14 8.17 -9.97 -2.89
N ILE A 15 7.23 -9.15 -3.37
CA ILE A 15 5.80 -9.29 -3.05
C ILE A 15 5.28 -10.63 -3.55
N VAL A 16 5.60 -10.96 -4.81
CA VAL A 16 5.15 -12.23 -5.41
C VAL A 16 5.88 -13.42 -4.81
N ILE A 17 7.19 -13.35 -4.63
CA ILE A 17 7.96 -14.46 -4.03
C ILE A 17 7.44 -14.79 -2.64
N VAL A 18 7.17 -13.78 -1.81
CA VAL A 18 6.67 -13.97 -0.46
C VAL A 18 5.24 -14.51 -0.47
N HIS A 19 4.41 -14.08 -1.41
CA HIS A 19 3.08 -14.63 -1.64
C HIS A 19 3.13 -16.14 -1.95
N GLU A 20 3.88 -16.51 -2.96
CA GLU A 20 4.05 -17.92 -3.35
C GLU A 20 4.70 -18.77 -2.24
N PHE A 21 5.65 -18.16 -1.51
CA PHE A 21 6.25 -18.82 -0.35
C PHE A 21 5.22 -19.09 0.75
N GLY A 22 4.22 -18.23 0.92
CA GLY A 22 3.08 -18.46 1.81
C GLY A 22 2.34 -19.75 1.46
N HIS A 23 1.95 -19.93 0.20
CA HIS A 23 1.31 -21.17 -0.30
C HIS A 23 2.22 -22.39 -0.12
N PHE A 24 3.49 -22.27 -0.49
CA PHE A 24 4.48 -23.31 -0.33
C PHE A 24 4.59 -23.79 1.11
N LEU A 25 4.74 -22.85 2.05
CA LEU A 25 4.87 -23.18 3.47
C LEU A 25 3.60 -23.86 4.00
N ALA A 26 2.42 -23.38 3.61
CA ALA A 26 1.16 -23.99 3.99
C ALA A 26 1.01 -25.42 3.44
N CYS A 27 1.43 -25.66 2.21
CA CYS A 27 1.51 -27.03 1.66
C CYS A 27 2.40 -27.92 2.52
N ARG A 28 3.60 -27.47 2.87
CA ARG A 28 4.55 -28.25 3.69
C ARG A 28 3.99 -28.53 5.08
N LEU A 29 3.37 -27.55 5.73
CA LEU A 29 2.78 -27.68 7.07
C LEU A 29 1.57 -28.63 7.09
N THR A 30 0.81 -28.68 6.01
CA THR A 30 -0.38 -29.55 5.90
C THR A 30 -0.08 -30.92 5.27
N GLY A 31 1.19 -31.19 4.96
CA GLY A 31 1.62 -32.44 4.34
C GLY A 31 1.13 -32.57 2.88
N ILE A 32 0.93 -31.47 2.20
CA ILE A 32 0.74 -31.43 0.74
C ILE A 32 2.14 -31.42 0.11
N ARG A 33 2.39 -32.36 -0.78
CA ARG A 33 3.62 -32.35 -1.57
C ARG A 33 3.56 -31.24 -2.59
N VAL A 34 4.68 -30.55 -2.79
CA VAL A 34 4.83 -29.52 -3.84
C VAL A 34 5.72 -30.06 -4.93
N ASN A 35 5.22 -30.08 -6.15
CA ASN A 35 5.96 -30.52 -7.34
C ASN A 35 6.91 -29.44 -7.83
N GLU A 36 6.41 -28.21 -8.00
CA GLU A 36 7.19 -27.07 -8.48
C GLU A 36 6.97 -25.83 -7.60
N PHE A 37 8.06 -25.13 -7.36
CA PHE A 37 8.08 -23.77 -6.80
C PHE A 37 8.83 -22.89 -7.79
N SER A 38 8.11 -22.00 -8.46
CA SER A 38 8.67 -21.22 -9.55
C SER A 38 8.60 -19.73 -9.28
N PHE A 39 9.71 -19.03 -9.53
CA PHE A 39 9.74 -17.58 -9.69
C PHE A 39 9.76 -17.24 -11.18
N GLY A 40 8.75 -16.48 -11.62
CA GLY A 40 8.56 -16.09 -13.02
C GLY A 40 7.77 -17.09 -13.85
N PHE A 41 7.59 -16.75 -15.11
CA PHE A 41 6.90 -17.56 -16.13
C PHE A 41 7.77 -17.79 -17.36
N GLY A 42 7.32 -18.68 -18.25
CA GLY A 42 7.96 -18.97 -19.51
C GLY A 42 9.10 -19.98 -19.39
N LYS A 43 10.16 -19.81 -20.20
CA LYS A 43 11.29 -20.75 -20.27
C LYS A 43 12.05 -20.82 -18.95
N ILE A 44 12.36 -22.04 -18.49
CA ILE A 44 13.21 -22.28 -17.32
C ILE A 44 14.64 -21.83 -17.65
N LEU A 45 15.17 -20.91 -16.84
CA LEU A 45 16.54 -20.45 -16.92
C LEU A 45 17.46 -21.22 -15.96
N TRP A 46 16.92 -21.57 -14.80
CA TRP A 46 17.61 -22.33 -13.78
C TRP A 46 16.60 -23.17 -13.01
N HIS A 47 16.99 -24.40 -12.66
CA HIS A 47 16.22 -25.24 -11.76
C HIS A 47 17.11 -26.10 -10.86
N LYS A 48 16.57 -26.47 -9.71
CA LYS A 48 17.22 -27.38 -8.76
C LYS A 48 16.16 -28.21 -8.07
N LYS A 49 16.22 -29.51 -8.27
CA LYS A 49 15.37 -30.45 -7.54
C LYS A 49 15.94 -30.72 -6.16
N SER A 50 15.10 -30.53 -5.12
CA SER A 50 15.46 -30.84 -3.74
C SER A 50 14.28 -31.55 -3.06
N GLY A 51 14.49 -32.80 -2.70
CA GLY A 51 13.43 -33.73 -2.27
C GLY A 51 12.40 -33.90 -3.37
N ASP A 52 11.14 -33.62 -3.05
CA ASP A 52 10.01 -33.75 -3.97
C ASP A 52 9.77 -32.52 -4.84
N THR A 53 10.41 -31.39 -4.51
CA THR A 53 10.14 -30.08 -5.15
C THR A 53 11.22 -29.72 -6.16
N ASP A 54 10.81 -29.27 -7.34
CA ASP A 54 11.67 -28.63 -8.32
C ASP A 54 11.57 -27.10 -8.16
N TYR A 55 12.65 -26.47 -7.71
CA TYR A 55 12.76 -25.01 -7.55
C TYR A 55 13.23 -24.40 -8.86
N GLN A 56 12.50 -23.42 -9.39
CA GLN A 56 12.74 -22.90 -10.73
C GLN A 56 12.82 -21.38 -10.75
N ILE A 57 13.71 -20.86 -11.62
CA ILE A 57 13.73 -19.44 -12.04
C ILE A 57 13.45 -19.43 -13.54
N ARG A 58 12.47 -18.63 -13.95
CA ARG A 58 12.00 -18.55 -15.32
C ARG A 58 12.26 -17.19 -15.96
N ALA A 59 12.18 -17.10 -17.26
CA ALA A 59 12.67 -15.97 -18.06
C ALA A 59 11.88 -14.66 -17.85
N ILE A 60 10.60 -14.74 -17.51
CA ILE A 60 9.73 -13.57 -17.31
C ILE A 60 9.56 -13.37 -15.81
N PRO A 61 10.26 -12.40 -15.16
CA PRO A 61 10.30 -12.29 -13.70
C PRO A 61 9.09 -11.55 -13.10
N PHE A 62 7.94 -11.66 -13.76
CA PHE A 62 6.67 -11.11 -13.29
C PHE A 62 5.77 -12.25 -12.84
N GLY A 63 5.68 -12.46 -11.52
CA GLY A 63 4.85 -13.53 -10.96
C GLY A 63 5.65 -14.74 -10.48
N GLY A 64 4.93 -15.77 -10.13
CA GLY A 64 5.43 -17.07 -9.68
C GLY A 64 4.27 -18.03 -9.56
N PHE A 65 4.54 -19.23 -9.16
CA PHE A 65 3.51 -20.21 -8.81
C PHE A 65 4.06 -21.34 -7.93
N VAL A 66 3.16 -21.89 -7.17
CA VAL A 66 3.35 -23.16 -6.44
C VAL A 66 2.45 -24.19 -7.05
N GLU A 67 3.03 -25.32 -7.47
CA GLU A 67 2.27 -26.46 -7.96
C GLU A 67 2.16 -27.55 -6.89
N PRO A 68 1.01 -27.64 -6.19
CA PRO A 68 0.76 -28.74 -5.27
C PRO A 68 0.59 -30.05 -6.04
N ALA A 69 0.94 -31.17 -5.43
CA ALA A 69 0.75 -32.48 -6.04
C ALA A 69 -0.74 -32.82 -6.17
N GLY A 70 -1.08 -33.39 -7.31
CA GLY A 70 -2.43 -33.79 -7.67
C GLY A 70 -3.32 -32.60 -8.09
N PRO A 71 -4.53 -32.90 -8.58
CA PRO A 71 -5.47 -31.89 -9.02
C PRO A 71 -6.03 -31.11 -7.83
N MET A 72 -6.39 -29.84 -8.03
CA MET A 72 -7.08 -29.03 -7.01
C MET A 72 -8.47 -29.58 -6.68
N PHE A 73 -9.10 -30.22 -7.64
CA PHE A 73 -10.39 -30.91 -7.52
C PHE A 73 -10.26 -32.32 -8.03
N HIS A 74 -10.84 -33.27 -7.31
CA HIS A 74 -10.84 -34.65 -7.76
C HIS A 74 -11.81 -34.80 -8.94
N PRO A 75 -11.33 -35.25 -10.14
CA PRO A 75 -12.19 -35.33 -11.31
C PRO A 75 -13.35 -36.29 -11.07
N GLU A 76 -14.56 -35.89 -11.52
CA GLU A 76 -15.71 -36.81 -11.53
C GLU A 76 -15.41 -38.05 -12.39
N GLY A 77 -15.52 -39.24 -11.79
CA GLY A 77 -15.23 -40.49 -12.49
C GLY A 77 -13.76 -40.95 -12.45
N ALA A 78 -12.91 -40.29 -11.68
CA ALA A 78 -11.54 -40.79 -11.47
C ALA A 78 -11.57 -42.19 -10.84
N LYS A 79 -10.80 -43.10 -11.45
CA LYS A 79 -10.79 -44.54 -11.04
C LYS A 79 -10.04 -44.78 -9.73
N GLU A 80 -9.10 -43.88 -9.38
CA GLU A 80 -8.26 -44.03 -8.18
C GLU A 80 -8.52 -42.91 -7.20
N PRO A 81 -8.58 -43.19 -5.90
CA PRO A 81 -8.68 -42.14 -4.88
C PRO A 81 -7.38 -41.34 -4.86
N PRO A 82 -7.45 -40.03 -4.49
CA PRO A 82 -6.27 -39.18 -4.41
C PRO A 82 -5.31 -39.69 -3.31
N LYS A 83 -4.01 -39.61 -3.58
CA LYS A 83 -2.98 -40.04 -2.64
C LYS A 83 -2.91 -39.13 -1.43
N PRO A 84 -2.53 -39.62 -0.24
CA PRO A 84 -2.57 -38.84 1.01
C PRO A 84 -1.77 -37.53 0.98
N TYR A 85 -0.77 -37.41 0.12
CA TYR A 85 0.05 -36.21 -0.05
C TYR A 85 -0.48 -35.25 -1.12
N GLU A 86 -1.53 -35.62 -1.85
CA GLU A 86 -2.13 -34.79 -2.88
C GLU A 86 -3.11 -33.78 -2.28
N PHE A 87 -3.23 -32.64 -2.95
CA PHE A 87 -4.09 -31.56 -2.50
C PHE A 87 -5.57 -32.00 -2.36
N ALA A 88 -6.07 -32.73 -3.34
CA ALA A 88 -7.47 -33.20 -3.34
C ALA A 88 -7.79 -34.12 -2.16
N ALA A 89 -6.80 -34.84 -1.61
CA ALA A 89 -7.00 -35.77 -0.48
C ALA A 89 -7.12 -35.01 0.88
N LYS A 90 -6.79 -33.73 0.92
CA LYS A 90 -6.78 -32.97 2.17
C LYS A 90 -8.16 -32.51 2.59
N LYS A 91 -8.34 -32.34 3.89
CA LYS A 91 -9.56 -31.77 4.45
C LYS A 91 -9.69 -30.30 4.07
N TRP A 92 -10.91 -29.82 4.00
CA TRP A 92 -11.24 -28.46 3.58
C TRP A 92 -10.42 -27.36 4.28
N TYR A 93 -10.17 -27.50 5.60
CA TYR A 93 -9.40 -26.49 6.34
C TYR A 93 -7.92 -26.42 5.95
N ALA A 94 -7.32 -27.54 5.52
CA ALA A 94 -5.95 -27.55 5.01
C ALA A 94 -5.86 -26.88 3.63
N LYS A 95 -6.86 -27.12 2.78
CA LYS A 95 -7.03 -26.44 1.48
C LYS A 95 -7.26 -24.94 1.67
N PHE A 96 -8.18 -24.57 2.57
CA PHE A 96 -8.46 -23.18 2.95
C PHE A 96 -7.19 -22.49 3.47
N PHE A 97 -6.48 -23.12 4.41
CA PHE A 97 -5.24 -22.56 4.96
C PHE A 97 -4.19 -22.35 3.87
N MET A 98 -4.05 -23.29 2.94
CA MET A 98 -3.11 -23.17 1.82
C MET A 98 -3.42 -21.92 0.98
N VAL A 99 -4.66 -21.72 0.57
CA VAL A 99 -4.99 -20.62 -0.34
C VAL A 99 -4.95 -19.24 0.34
N ILE A 100 -5.33 -19.10 1.60
CA ILE A 100 -5.26 -17.79 2.25
C ILE A 100 -3.83 -17.38 2.63
N ASN A 101 -2.92 -18.37 2.72
CA ASN A 101 -1.60 -18.13 3.30
C ASN A 101 -0.71 -17.26 2.40
N GLY A 102 -0.92 -17.27 1.07
CA GLY A 102 -0.26 -16.32 0.17
C GLY A 102 -0.55 -14.87 0.54
N ALA A 103 -1.82 -14.55 0.69
CA ALA A 103 -2.25 -13.21 1.09
C ALA A 103 -1.76 -12.85 2.51
N LEU A 104 -1.81 -13.78 3.47
CA LEU A 104 -1.30 -13.57 4.83
C LEU A 104 0.19 -13.23 4.83
N PHE A 105 0.98 -13.88 4.00
CA PHE A 105 2.42 -13.61 3.88
C PHE A 105 2.70 -12.24 3.27
N ASN A 106 1.86 -11.74 2.38
CA ASN A 106 1.94 -10.36 1.92
C ASN A 106 1.65 -9.35 3.03
N TYR A 107 0.66 -9.61 3.88
CA TYR A 107 0.43 -8.80 5.08
C TYR A 107 1.60 -8.87 6.06
N LEU A 108 2.20 -10.04 6.24
CA LEU A 108 3.38 -10.21 7.10
C LEU A 108 4.58 -9.42 6.56
N LEU A 109 4.85 -9.49 5.25
CA LEU A 109 5.90 -8.71 4.59
C LEU A 109 5.69 -7.21 4.82
N ALA A 110 4.48 -6.74 4.59
CA ALA A 110 4.14 -5.33 4.79
C ALA A 110 4.32 -4.91 6.26
N ALA A 111 3.82 -5.71 7.20
CA ALA A 111 3.95 -5.44 8.64
C ALA A 111 5.43 -5.36 9.06
N VAL A 112 6.27 -6.27 8.58
CA VAL A 112 7.72 -6.26 8.86
C VAL A 112 8.37 -4.99 8.29
N ILE A 113 8.06 -4.61 7.04
CA ILE A 113 8.64 -3.41 6.43
C ILE A 113 8.17 -2.15 7.17
N PHE A 114 6.87 -2.01 7.46
CA PHE A 114 6.36 -0.86 8.22
C PHE A 114 6.96 -0.78 9.62
N SER A 115 7.12 -1.93 10.30
CA SER A 115 7.77 -1.99 11.61
C SER A 115 9.24 -1.56 11.53
N ALA A 116 9.97 -2.04 10.54
CA ALA A 116 11.36 -1.66 10.33
C ALA A 116 11.50 -0.16 10.05
N LEU A 117 10.65 0.39 9.18
CA LEU A 117 10.63 1.83 8.91
C LEU A 117 10.32 2.63 10.17
N ALA A 118 9.32 2.22 10.97
CA ALA A 118 8.97 2.88 12.23
C ALA A 118 10.12 2.82 13.25
N TYR A 119 10.82 1.71 13.33
CA TYR A 119 11.95 1.54 14.26
C TYR A 119 13.19 2.33 13.85
N PHE A 120 13.61 2.23 12.57
CA PHE A 120 14.86 2.83 12.11
C PHE A 120 14.74 4.31 11.74
N LYS A 121 13.60 4.74 11.22
CA LYS A 121 13.34 6.15 10.84
C LYS A 121 12.59 6.91 11.92
N GLY A 122 11.90 6.21 12.79
CA GLY A 122 10.94 6.82 13.70
C GLY A 122 9.58 7.04 13.04
N VAL A 123 8.66 7.55 13.83
CA VAL A 123 7.29 7.87 13.43
C VAL A 123 7.15 9.37 13.29
N PRO A 124 6.53 9.88 12.21
CA PRO A 124 6.28 11.31 12.09
C PRO A 124 5.53 11.84 13.32
N GLU A 125 6.04 12.94 13.89
CA GLU A 125 5.33 13.66 14.94
C GLU A 125 4.13 14.37 14.33
N THR A 126 2.96 14.17 14.91
CA THR A 126 1.70 14.75 14.44
C THR A 126 1.12 15.78 15.41
N ASP A 127 1.65 15.83 16.62
CA ASP A 127 1.21 16.83 17.61
C ASP A 127 1.75 18.21 17.24
N PRO A 128 0.91 19.16 16.84
CA PRO A 128 1.36 20.48 16.40
C PRO A 128 2.05 21.30 17.52
N VAL A 129 1.87 20.92 18.78
CA VAL A 129 2.58 21.56 19.92
C VAL A 129 4.04 21.10 19.97
N ARG A 130 4.34 19.93 19.47
CA ARG A 130 5.70 19.35 19.45
C ARG A 130 6.47 19.65 18.17
N LEU A 131 5.76 20.08 17.14
CA LEU A 131 6.36 20.44 15.85
C LEU A 131 6.97 21.84 15.95
N THR A 132 8.20 22.00 15.44
CA THR A 132 8.85 23.31 15.32
C THR A 132 8.17 24.18 14.28
N THR A 133 8.53 25.44 14.22
CA THR A 133 8.08 26.39 13.19
C THR A 133 8.92 26.34 11.92
N ALA A 134 9.80 25.34 11.79
CA ALA A 134 10.65 25.17 10.63
C ALA A 134 9.84 24.79 9.39
N VAL A 135 10.10 25.48 8.30
CA VAL A 135 9.44 25.33 7.00
C VAL A 135 9.98 24.08 6.30
N GLY A 136 9.11 23.13 5.98
CA GLY A 136 9.43 21.92 5.22
C GLY A 136 9.44 22.19 3.73
N GLU A 137 8.28 22.43 3.14
CA GLU A 137 8.13 22.78 1.73
C GLU A 137 7.37 24.09 1.59
N VAL A 138 7.72 24.86 0.57
CA VAL A 138 6.98 26.04 0.14
C VAL A 138 6.19 25.68 -1.10
N VAL A 139 4.89 25.91 -1.06
CA VAL A 139 3.95 25.51 -2.12
C VAL A 139 3.86 26.62 -3.16
N GLU A 140 4.08 26.28 -4.43
CA GLU A 140 3.94 27.23 -5.55
C GLU A 140 2.53 27.84 -5.63
N GLY A 141 2.45 29.12 -5.99
CA GLY A 141 1.19 29.85 -6.10
C GLY A 141 0.62 30.37 -4.76
N TYR A 142 1.34 30.17 -3.65
CA TYR A 142 0.94 30.70 -2.34
C TYR A 142 1.85 31.85 -1.87
N PRO A 143 1.37 32.67 -0.92
CA PRO A 143 2.07 33.90 -0.50
C PRO A 143 3.50 33.69 0.00
N ALA A 144 3.77 32.53 0.64
CA ALA A 144 5.10 32.21 1.17
C ALA A 144 6.16 32.03 0.10
N GLU A 145 5.80 31.66 -1.13
CA GLU A 145 6.74 31.36 -2.22
C GLU A 145 7.73 32.49 -2.49
N LYS A 146 7.27 33.74 -2.37
CA LYS A 146 8.09 34.93 -2.64
C LYS A 146 9.08 35.28 -1.52
N VAL A 147 8.91 34.66 -0.34
CA VAL A 147 9.54 35.15 0.89
C VAL A 147 10.30 34.08 1.65
N LEU A 148 9.70 32.90 1.80
CA LEU A 148 10.23 31.79 2.60
C LEU A 148 10.90 30.73 1.73
N GLN A 149 11.81 29.99 2.36
CA GLN A 149 12.49 28.84 1.78
C GLN A 149 12.43 27.65 2.75
N THR A 150 12.61 26.45 2.22
CA THR A 150 12.77 25.24 3.02
C THR A 150 13.91 25.42 4.03
N GLY A 151 13.63 25.11 5.29
CA GLY A 151 14.57 25.25 6.40
C GLY A 151 14.52 26.59 7.14
N ASP A 152 13.72 27.56 6.69
CA ASP A 152 13.46 28.78 7.46
C ASP A 152 12.71 28.45 8.73
N GLU A 153 13.08 29.05 9.86
CA GLU A 153 12.38 28.89 11.14
C GLU A 153 11.63 30.18 11.46
N ILE A 154 10.28 30.13 11.46
CA ILE A 154 9.43 31.30 11.74
C ILE A 154 9.41 31.53 13.25
N THR A 155 9.87 32.68 13.69
CA THR A 155 9.97 33.07 15.13
C THR A 155 8.90 34.04 15.58
N ARG A 156 8.33 34.82 14.65
CA ARG A 156 7.23 35.76 14.97
C ARG A 156 6.26 35.92 13.80
N VAL A 157 5.00 36.08 14.15
CA VAL A 157 3.90 36.46 13.25
C VAL A 157 3.34 37.80 13.76
N ASN A 158 3.54 38.88 13.02
CA ASN A 158 3.32 40.25 13.48
C ASN A 158 4.07 40.49 14.81
N ASP A 159 3.35 40.85 15.86
CA ASP A 159 3.93 41.09 17.18
C ASP A 159 3.93 39.87 18.10
N THR A 160 3.35 38.75 17.64
CA THR A 160 3.23 37.50 18.39
C THR A 160 4.44 36.59 18.15
N ALA A 161 5.18 36.24 19.19
CA ALA A 161 6.23 35.25 19.14
C ALA A 161 5.59 33.84 19.01
N VAL A 162 6.19 32.97 18.19
CA VAL A 162 5.73 31.57 17.95
C VAL A 162 6.90 30.64 18.14
N THR A 163 6.68 29.55 18.85
CA THR A 163 7.71 28.54 19.17
C THR A 163 7.38 27.15 18.62
N ASN A 164 6.13 26.92 18.26
CA ASN A 164 5.65 25.67 17.72
C ASN A 164 4.62 25.88 16.61
N TRP A 165 4.33 24.79 15.87
CA TRP A 165 3.43 24.85 14.73
C TRP A 165 2.00 25.25 15.09
N LYS A 166 1.54 24.87 16.30
CA LYS A 166 0.21 25.26 16.78
C LYS A 166 0.11 26.77 16.95
N GLU A 167 1.06 27.38 17.66
CA GLU A 167 1.09 28.85 17.86
C GLU A 167 1.19 29.59 16.53
N LEU A 168 2.00 29.05 15.57
CA LEU A 168 2.09 29.61 14.23
C LEU A 168 0.74 29.60 13.51
N THR A 169 0.04 28.46 13.52
CA THR A 169 -1.27 28.34 12.85
C THR A 169 -2.34 29.20 13.53
N ASP A 170 -2.34 29.28 14.85
CA ASP A 170 -3.26 30.12 15.63
C ASP A 170 -3.04 31.58 15.33
N ALA A 171 -1.77 32.04 15.29
CA ALA A 171 -1.41 33.41 14.95
C ALA A 171 -1.80 33.79 13.51
N LEU A 172 -1.65 32.85 12.56
CA LEU A 172 -2.10 33.06 11.19
C LEU A 172 -3.63 33.09 11.06
N ALA A 173 -4.36 32.32 11.85
CA ALA A 173 -5.83 32.29 11.85
C ALA A 173 -6.45 33.63 12.38
N THR A 174 -5.78 34.27 13.31
CA THR A 174 -6.26 35.56 13.92
C THR A 174 -5.78 36.79 13.17
N ARG A 175 -5.05 36.63 12.07
CA ARG A 175 -4.47 37.71 11.29
C ARG A 175 -5.52 38.68 10.73
N GLN A 176 -5.23 39.97 10.80
CA GLN A 176 -5.96 41.05 10.13
C GLN A 176 -4.98 41.90 9.30
N GLY A 177 -5.28 42.07 8.01
CA GLY A 177 -4.45 42.86 7.10
C GLY A 177 -3.14 42.20 6.65
N ASP A 178 -2.10 43.01 6.49
CA ASP A 178 -0.79 42.55 6.06
C ASP A 178 -0.13 41.64 7.11
N LEU A 179 0.70 40.73 6.66
CA LEU A 179 1.38 39.75 7.50
C LEU A 179 2.87 40.06 7.55
N LYS A 180 3.38 40.44 8.74
CA LYS A 180 4.80 40.58 8.98
C LYS A 180 5.34 39.30 9.60
N LEU A 181 6.25 38.64 8.90
CA LEU A 181 6.94 37.45 9.39
C LEU A 181 8.36 37.80 9.80
N THR A 182 8.77 37.34 10.98
CA THR A 182 10.19 37.29 11.36
C THR A 182 10.60 35.80 11.37
N TYR A 183 11.67 35.49 10.69
CA TYR A 183 12.18 34.14 10.57
C TYR A 183 13.70 34.11 10.58
N THR A 184 14.28 32.97 10.91
CA THR A 184 15.71 32.75 10.91
C THR A 184 16.08 31.89 9.70
N ARG A 185 17.08 32.36 8.92
CA ARG A 185 17.65 31.66 7.77
C ARG A 185 19.18 31.61 7.94
N GLY A 186 19.73 30.38 8.02
CA GLY A 186 21.17 30.22 8.18
C GLY A 186 21.76 30.88 9.44
N GLY A 187 20.96 31.10 10.50
CA GLY A 187 21.36 31.78 11.73
C GLY A 187 21.12 33.30 11.74
N GLU A 188 20.73 33.90 10.62
CA GLU A 188 20.44 35.33 10.51
C GLU A 188 18.91 35.55 10.65
N THR A 189 18.53 36.57 11.41
CA THR A 189 17.14 36.98 11.58
C THR A 189 16.72 37.91 10.44
N MET A 190 15.70 37.48 9.70
CA MET A 190 15.12 38.21 8.58
C MET A 190 13.67 38.60 8.88
N THR A 191 13.22 39.64 8.21
CA THR A 191 11.83 40.08 8.31
C THR A 191 11.28 40.33 6.92
N ALA A 192 10.07 39.84 6.66
CA ALA A 192 9.37 40.08 5.40
C ALA A 192 7.90 40.39 5.66
N THR A 193 7.32 41.18 4.76
CA THR A 193 5.90 41.52 4.81
C THR A 193 5.18 40.98 3.60
N ILE A 194 4.14 40.19 3.84
CA ILE A 194 3.24 39.66 2.83
C ILE A 194 1.95 40.49 2.86
N LYS A 195 1.57 41.08 1.75
CA LYS A 195 0.38 41.90 1.66
C LYS A 195 -0.90 41.06 1.77
N ALA A 196 -1.95 41.63 2.35
CA ALA A 196 -3.25 41.00 2.47
C ALA A 196 -3.81 40.54 1.10
N GLY A 197 -3.55 41.30 0.02
CA GLY A 197 -3.98 41.00 -1.31
C GLY A 197 -3.24 39.81 -2.01
N ASP A 198 -2.12 39.34 -1.43
CA ASP A 198 -1.40 38.15 -1.96
C ASP A 198 -2.05 36.84 -1.50
N PHE A 199 -2.98 36.89 -0.54
CA PHE A 199 -3.68 35.71 -0.06
C PHE A 199 -4.90 35.39 -0.94
N ASN A 200 -5.15 34.11 -1.15
CA ASN A 200 -6.35 33.68 -1.88
C ASN A 200 -7.61 34.02 -1.06
N ALA A 201 -8.59 34.67 -1.68
CA ALA A 201 -9.85 35.07 -1.03
C ALA A 201 -10.60 33.86 -0.42
N ASP A 202 -10.54 32.69 -1.08
CA ASP A 202 -11.17 31.46 -0.58
C ASP A 202 -10.40 30.79 0.58
N LYS A 203 -9.11 31.15 0.77
CA LYS A 203 -8.22 30.58 1.78
C LYS A 203 -7.33 31.66 2.41
N PRO A 204 -7.91 32.63 3.12
CA PRO A 204 -7.19 33.83 3.59
C PRO A 204 -6.13 33.56 4.66
N THR A 205 -6.14 32.40 5.30
CA THR A 205 -5.20 32.02 6.38
C THR A 205 -4.09 31.09 5.91
N VAL A 206 -4.11 30.64 4.65
CA VAL A 206 -3.16 29.67 4.13
C VAL A 206 -1.92 30.36 3.59
N LEU A 207 -0.82 30.24 4.32
CA LEU A 207 0.49 30.80 3.95
C LEU A 207 1.16 30.02 2.81
N GLY A 208 0.87 28.72 2.65
CA GLY A 208 1.47 27.87 1.64
C GLY A 208 2.82 27.26 2.04
N VAL A 209 2.97 26.97 3.32
CA VAL A 209 4.13 26.22 3.84
C VAL A 209 3.67 24.95 4.53
N THR A 210 4.50 23.91 4.44
CA THR A 210 4.36 22.71 5.25
C THR A 210 5.34 22.75 6.41
N VAL A 211 5.04 22.03 7.48
CA VAL A 211 5.97 21.87 8.60
C VAL A 211 7.13 20.95 8.17
N GLN A 212 8.33 21.21 8.66
CA GLN A 212 9.44 20.29 8.50
C GLN A 212 9.15 18.99 9.26
N PRO A 213 9.20 17.81 8.59
CA PRO A 213 8.89 16.54 9.25
C PRO A 213 9.84 16.28 10.42
N MET A 214 9.29 16.10 11.60
CA MET A 214 10.00 15.61 12.77
C MET A 214 9.64 14.17 13.02
N TYR A 215 10.62 13.38 13.46
CA TYR A 215 10.42 11.95 13.72
C TYR A 215 10.75 11.65 15.18
N ARG A 216 9.83 10.99 15.89
CA ARG A 216 10.09 10.47 17.23
C ARG A 216 10.54 9.02 17.15
N VAL A 217 11.54 8.68 17.94
CA VAL A 217 12.00 7.31 18.10
C VAL A 217 10.96 6.50 18.87
N VAL A 218 10.73 5.27 18.43
CA VAL A 218 9.82 4.34 19.10
C VAL A 218 10.56 3.07 19.48
N SER A 219 10.09 2.40 20.55
CA SER A 219 10.62 1.09 20.92
C SER A 219 10.27 0.03 19.88
N TRP A 220 11.02 -1.07 19.86
CA TRP A 220 10.77 -2.14 18.89
C TRP A 220 9.36 -2.77 19.05
N TRP A 221 8.83 -2.87 20.27
CA TRP A 221 7.48 -3.34 20.52
C TRP A 221 6.42 -2.38 19.95
N GLN A 222 6.63 -1.07 20.13
CA GLN A 222 5.76 -0.06 19.54
C GLN A 222 5.84 -0.11 18.02
N ALA A 223 7.03 -0.32 17.45
CA ALA A 223 7.22 -0.44 16.02
C ALA A 223 6.46 -1.64 15.44
N LEU A 224 6.46 -2.81 16.12
CA LEU A 224 5.67 -3.98 15.72
C LEU A 224 4.17 -3.69 15.72
N GLY A 225 3.66 -3.07 16.77
CA GLY A 225 2.25 -2.67 16.84
C GLY A 225 1.87 -1.67 15.74
N LEU A 226 2.75 -0.71 15.47
CA LEU A 226 2.55 0.27 14.40
C LEU A 226 2.57 -0.37 13.01
N GLY A 227 3.46 -1.35 12.77
CA GLY A 227 3.48 -2.07 11.50
C GLY A 227 2.18 -2.84 11.24
N ALA A 228 1.67 -3.54 12.24
CA ALA A 228 0.37 -4.21 12.16
C ALA A 228 -0.79 -3.21 11.97
N TYR A 229 -0.76 -2.09 12.71
CA TYR A 229 -1.74 -1.02 12.58
C TYR A 229 -1.73 -0.39 11.18
N GLN A 230 -0.57 -0.18 10.57
CA GLN A 230 -0.45 0.33 9.21
C GLN A 230 -1.12 -0.61 8.19
N CYS A 231 -0.96 -1.91 8.32
CA CYS A 231 -1.65 -2.88 7.48
C CYS A 231 -3.17 -2.76 7.60
N TYR A 232 -3.68 -2.68 8.83
CA TYR A 232 -5.11 -2.44 9.08
C TYR A 232 -5.57 -1.10 8.49
N TYR A 233 -4.85 -0.02 8.75
CA TYR A 233 -5.19 1.32 8.29
C TYR A 233 -5.32 1.40 6.76
N TRP A 234 -4.32 0.91 6.03
CA TRP A 234 -4.34 0.94 4.57
C TRP A 234 -5.42 0.03 3.98
N THR A 235 -5.69 -1.11 4.60
CA THR A 235 -6.81 -1.98 4.21
C THR A 235 -8.15 -1.29 4.43
N ALA A 236 -8.37 -0.75 5.63
CA ALA A 236 -9.61 -0.05 5.98
C ALA A 236 -9.83 1.18 5.08
N LEU A 237 -8.78 1.97 4.82
CA LEU A 237 -8.83 3.13 3.93
C LEU A 237 -9.21 2.71 2.50
N SER A 238 -8.58 1.65 1.96
CA SER A 238 -8.87 1.16 0.62
C SER A 238 -10.30 0.66 0.49
N LEU A 239 -10.77 -0.14 1.44
CA LEU A 239 -12.15 -0.66 1.45
C LEU A 239 -13.17 0.46 1.63
N SER A 240 -12.91 1.43 2.52
CA SER A 240 -13.81 2.56 2.73
C SER A 240 -13.89 3.48 1.51
N SER A 241 -12.77 3.70 0.82
CA SER A 241 -12.72 4.46 -0.43
C SER A 241 -13.53 3.77 -1.53
N LEU A 242 -13.36 2.46 -1.65
CA LEU A 242 -14.13 1.64 -2.60
C LEU A 242 -15.65 1.72 -2.29
N ALA A 243 -16.03 1.54 -1.03
CA ALA A 243 -17.43 1.62 -0.59
C ALA A 243 -18.04 3.00 -0.86
N LYS A 244 -17.31 4.09 -0.58
CA LYS A 244 -17.73 5.46 -0.88
C LYS A 244 -17.95 5.68 -2.37
N SER A 245 -17.07 5.15 -3.22
CA SER A 245 -17.21 5.26 -4.68
C SER A 245 -18.52 4.61 -5.16
N PHE A 246 -18.85 3.44 -4.63
CA PHE A 246 -20.14 2.78 -4.93
C PHE A 246 -21.34 3.59 -4.44
N GLN A 247 -21.30 4.10 -3.20
CA GLN A 247 -22.39 4.92 -2.64
C GLN A 247 -22.62 6.20 -3.44
N GLN A 248 -21.54 6.85 -3.88
CA GLN A 248 -21.61 8.08 -4.67
C GLN A 248 -21.89 7.84 -6.16
N LYS A 249 -22.04 6.57 -6.59
CA LYS A 249 -22.17 6.19 -8.00
C LYS A 249 -21.06 6.77 -8.88
N LYS A 250 -19.87 6.97 -8.29
CA LYS A 250 -18.66 7.39 -8.99
C LYS A 250 -17.82 6.17 -9.28
N ALA A 251 -17.20 6.16 -10.45
CA ALA A 251 -16.25 5.12 -10.77
C ALA A 251 -15.09 5.12 -9.77
N PRO A 252 -14.70 3.97 -9.19
CA PRO A 252 -13.60 3.90 -8.25
C PRO A 252 -12.29 4.33 -8.92
N GLU A 253 -11.52 5.16 -8.22
CA GLU A 253 -10.19 5.57 -8.67
C GLU A 253 -9.19 4.44 -8.39
N LEU A 254 -9.17 3.45 -9.26
CA LEU A 254 -8.21 2.35 -9.20
C LEU A 254 -6.96 2.73 -9.96
N ALA A 255 -5.81 2.48 -9.37
CA ALA A 255 -4.55 2.54 -10.09
C ALA A 255 -4.42 1.27 -10.95
N GLY A 256 -4.36 1.45 -12.25
CA GLY A 256 -4.08 0.36 -13.17
C GLY A 256 -2.57 0.10 -13.30
N PRO A 257 -2.19 -0.84 -14.18
CA PRO A 257 -0.78 -1.19 -14.38
C PRO A 257 0.11 0.00 -14.72
N ILE A 258 -0.39 0.94 -15.53
CA ILE A 258 0.34 2.15 -15.94
C ILE A 258 0.52 3.09 -14.75
N GLY A 259 -0.52 3.28 -13.95
CA GLY A 259 -0.48 4.08 -12.74
C GLY A 259 0.50 3.54 -11.70
N ILE A 260 0.50 2.22 -11.50
CA ILE A 260 1.44 1.55 -10.58
C ILE A 260 2.89 1.79 -11.03
N VAL A 261 3.21 1.58 -12.32
CA VAL A 261 4.55 1.85 -12.86
C VAL A 261 4.97 3.31 -12.65
N ASN A 262 4.05 4.26 -12.86
CA ASN A 262 4.32 5.69 -12.66
C ASN A 262 4.59 6.01 -11.17
N VAL A 263 3.83 5.43 -10.25
CA VAL A 263 4.04 5.61 -8.79
C VAL A 263 5.38 5.02 -8.37
N ILE A 264 5.73 3.82 -8.83
CA ILE A 264 7.03 3.18 -8.57
C ILE A 264 8.17 4.05 -9.11
N HIS A 265 8.03 4.56 -10.35
CA HIS A 265 9.02 5.45 -10.95
C HIS A 265 9.25 6.71 -10.10
N LYS A 266 8.19 7.37 -9.67
CA LYS A 266 8.28 8.56 -8.82
C LYS A 266 8.93 8.26 -7.47
N ALA A 267 8.55 7.17 -6.82
CA ALA A 267 9.12 6.77 -5.53
C ALA A 267 10.63 6.46 -5.65
N ALA A 268 11.05 5.78 -6.73
CA ALA A 268 12.44 5.46 -6.98
C ALA A 268 13.35 6.69 -7.18
N HIS A 269 12.78 7.84 -7.62
CA HIS A 269 13.52 9.10 -7.81
C HIS A 269 13.42 10.05 -6.60
N ARG A 270 12.59 9.75 -5.62
CA ARG A 270 12.37 10.62 -4.47
C ARG A 270 13.35 10.31 -3.33
N ASN A 271 13.16 9.21 -2.67
CA ASN A 271 14.08 8.71 -1.65
C ASN A 271 13.84 7.21 -1.38
N TRP A 272 14.82 6.56 -0.76
CA TRP A 272 14.73 5.11 -0.51
C TRP A 272 13.63 4.74 0.52
N VAL A 273 13.28 5.64 1.44
CA VAL A 273 12.22 5.40 2.45
C VAL A 273 10.87 5.31 1.79
N ASP A 274 10.53 6.26 0.90
CA ASP A 274 9.29 6.25 0.13
C ASP A 274 9.21 5.01 -0.77
N PHE A 275 10.35 4.60 -1.33
CA PHE A 275 10.44 3.42 -2.16
C PHE A 275 10.15 2.12 -1.37
N VAL A 276 10.77 1.97 -0.18
CA VAL A 276 10.53 0.81 0.70
C VAL A 276 9.11 0.85 1.28
N PHE A 277 8.60 2.03 1.63
CA PHE A 277 7.22 2.21 2.07
C PHE A 277 6.22 1.77 0.98
N LEU A 278 6.50 2.09 -0.28
CA LEU A 278 5.68 1.67 -1.41
C LEU A 278 5.64 0.15 -1.58
N ILE A 279 6.76 -0.56 -1.33
CA ILE A 279 6.76 -2.04 -1.35
C ILE A 279 5.76 -2.58 -0.32
N ALA A 280 5.78 -2.04 0.91
CA ALA A 280 4.84 -2.46 1.94
C ALA A 280 3.39 -2.15 1.56
N LEU A 281 3.12 -0.96 1.05
CA LEU A 281 1.79 -0.54 0.61
C LEU A 281 1.24 -1.44 -0.50
N LEU A 282 2.06 -1.72 -1.52
CA LEU A 282 1.66 -2.63 -2.61
C LEU A 282 1.50 -4.06 -2.11
N SER A 283 2.30 -4.50 -1.13
CA SER A 283 2.13 -5.82 -0.52
C SER A 283 0.79 -5.96 0.21
N VAL A 284 0.35 -4.92 0.97
CA VAL A 284 -1.00 -4.87 1.55
C VAL A 284 -2.06 -4.93 0.45
N ALA A 285 -1.90 -4.14 -0.61
CA ALA A 285 -2.86 -4.10 -1.70
C ALA A 285 -3.00 -5.47 -2.39
N VAL A 286 -1.88 -6.12 -2.73
CA VAL A 286 -1.88 -7.46 -3.35
C VAL A 286 -2.51 -8.50 -2.41
N GLY A 287 -2.17 -8.49 -1.12
CA GLY A 287 -2.79 -9.37 -0.12
C GLY A 287 -4.29 -9.15 -0.01
N MET A 288 -4.73 -7.90 0.07
CA MET A 288 -6.14 -7.54 0.15
C MET A 288 -6.92 -7.97 -1.10
N PHE A 289 -6.39 -7.66 -2.30
CA PHE A 289 -7.06 -8.03 -3.55
C PHE A 289 -7.16 -9.54 -3.73
N ASN A 290 -6.12 -10.28 -3.36
CA ASN A 290 -6.16 -11.74 -3.43
C ASN A 290 -7.18 -12.37 -2.47
N LEU A 291 -7.58 -11.68 -1.40
CA LEU A 291 -8.64 -12.13 -0.51
C LEU A 291 -10.06 -11.79 -1.00
N PHE A 292 -10.22 -11.04 -2.09
CA PHE A 292 -11.54 -10.77 -2.62
C PHE A 292 -12.23 -12.06 -3.11
N PRO A 293 -13.57 -12.14 -2.96
CA PRO A 293 -14.37 -13.31 -3.33
C PRO A 293 -14.55 -13.41 -4.86
N ILE A 294 -13.47 -13.29 -5.60
CA ILE A 294 -13.45 -13.39 -7.07
C ILE A 294 -12.85 -14.73 -7.44
N PRO A 295 -13.60 -15.62 -8.11
CA PRO A 295 -13.08 -16.87 -8.63
C PRO A 295 -11.85 -16.57 -9.51
N ILE A 296 -10.78 -17.34 -9.37
CA ILE A 296 -9.42 -17.14 -9.89
C ILE A 296 -8.44 -16.51 -8.90
N LEU A 297 -8.92 -15.74 -7.91
CA LEU A 297 -8.09 -15.27 -6.81
C LEU A 297 -8.17 -16.23 -5.63
N ASP A 298 -7.22 -16.13 -4.71
CA ASP A 298 -7.18 -16.98 -3.50
C ASP A 298 -8.48 -16.90 -2.69
N GLY A 299 -9.04 -15.72 -2.52
CA GLY A 299 -10.30 -15.49 -1.81
C GLY A 299 -11.49 -16.23 -2.45
N GLY A 300 -11.50 -16.37 -3.77
CA GLY A 300 -12.52 -17.16 -4.47
C GLY A 300 -12.39 -18.64 -4.15
N TYR A 301 -11.19 -19.20 -4.19
CA TYR A 301 -10.94 -20.58 -3.78
C TYR A 301 -11.17 -20.80 -2.28
N ALA A 302 -10.82 -19.83 -1.45
CA ALA A 302 -11.11 -19.88 -0.01
C ALA A 302 -12.62 -20.06 0.25
N LEU A 303 -13.48 -19.35 -0.48
CA LEU A 303 -14.92 -19.53 -0.39
C LEU A 303 -15.37 -20.94 -0.83
N VAL A 304 -14.78 -21.51 -1.87
CA VAL A 304 -15.07 -22.87 -2.32
C VAL A 304 -14.75 -23.88 -1.21
N TYR A 305 -13.59 -23.73 -0.54
CA TYR A 305 -13.23 -24.65 0.54
C TYR A 305 -14.00 -24.42 1.84
N LEU A 306 -14.42 -23.20 2.12
CA LEU A 306 -15.41 -22.93 3.20
C LEU A 306 -16.75 -23.60 2.90
N TRP A 307 -17.22 -23.52 1.67
CA TRP A 307 -18.40 -24.25 1.22
C TRP A 307 -18.27 -25.76 1.38
N GLU A 308 -17.12 -26.34 1.00
CA GLU A 308 -16.80 -27.75 1.24
C GLU A 308 -16.89 -28.09 2.74
N GLY A 309 -16.39 -27.20 3.61
CA GLY A 309 -16.45 -27.38 5.07
C GLY A 309 -17.85 -27.37 5.65
N LEU A 310 -18.73 -26.54 5.11
CA LEU A 310 -20.11 -26.41 5.57
C LEU A 310 -21.03 -27.49 5.02
N THR A 311 -20.86 -27.86 3.75
CA THR A 311 -21.78 -28.75 3.04
C THR A 311 -21.25 -30.16 2.87
N HIS A 312 -19.96 -30.39 3.14
CA HIS A 312 -19.23 -31.61 2.87
C HIS A 312 -19.24 -32.03 1.38
N LYS A 313 -19.52 -31.05 0.49
CA LYS A 313 -19.56 -31.26 -0.96
C LYS A 313 -18.82 -30.14 -1.67
N LEU A 314 -18.01 -30.49 -2.65
CA LEU A 314 -17.45 -29.51 -3.59
C LEU A 314 -18.48 -29.18 -4.67
N PRO A 315 -18.46 -27.93 -5.20
CA PRO A 315 -19.18 -27.62 -6.44
C PRO A 315 -18.72 -28.54 -7.58
N THR A 316 -19.60 -28.77 -8.56
CA THR A 316 -19.23 -29.56 -9.73
C THR A 316 -18.12 -28.88 -10.55
N GLU A 317 -17.31 -29.66 -11.25
CA GLU A 317 -16.24 -29.12 -12.11
C GLU A 317 -16.78 -28.10 -13.11
N LYS A 318 -17.97 -28.36 -13.69
CA LYS A 318 -18.62 -27.45 -14.62
C LYS A 318 -18.92 -26.08 -13.94
N THR A 319 -19.45 -26.10 -12.72
CA THR A 319 -19.75 -24.88 -11.95
C THR A 319 -18.49 -24.09 -11.63
N LEU A 320 -17.43 -24.79 -11.23
CA LEU A 320 -16.14 -24.17 -10.93
C LEU A 320 -15.51 -23.53 -12.17
N ASN A 321 -15.51 -24.23 -13.31
CA ASN A 321 -14.98 -23.71 -14.57
C ASN A 321 -15.75 -22.47 -15.05
N ILE A 322 -17.08 -22.47 -14.91
CA ILE A 322 -17.89 -21.27 -15.21
C ILE A 322 -17.51 -20.13 -14.27
N ALA A 323 -17.42 -20.38 -12.97
CA ALA A 323 -17.05 -19.36 -11.99
C ALA A 323 -15.66 -18.76 -12.27
N VAL A 324 -14.66 -19.60 -12.52
CA VAL A 324 -13.28 -19.17 -12.85
C VAL A 324 -13.27 -18.34 -14.14
N ASN A 325 -13.97 -18.78 -15.18
CA ASN A 325 -14.06 -18.01 -16.43
C ASN A 325 -14.75 -16.65 -16.21
N CYS A 326 -15.84 -16.60 -15.44
CA CYS A 326 -16.48 -15.34 -15.07
C CYS A 326 -15.52 -14.43 -14.30
N GLY A 327 -14.76 -14.99 -13.34
CA GLY A 327 -13.75 -14.26 -12.58
C GLY A 327 -12.64 -13.71 -13.49
N LEU A 328 -12.17 -14.50 -14.47
CA LEU A 328 -11.19 -14.09 -15.45
C LEU A 328 -11.68 -12.91 -16.31
N TYR A 329 -12.91 -13.02 -16.84
CA TYR A 329 -13.49 -11.92 -17.63
C TYR A 329 -13.67 -10.65 -16.79
N LEU A 330 -14.13 -10.79 -15.54
CA LEU A 330 -14.25 -9.65 -14.61
C LEU A 330 -12.89 -8.99 -14.37
N LEU A 331 -11.83 -9.79 -14.14
CA LEU A 331 -10.48 -9.28 -13.92
C LEU A 331 -9.93 -8.55 -15.16
N ILE A 332 -10.11 -9.12 -16.35
CA ILE A 332 -9.71 -8.48 -17.61
C ILE A 332 -10.43 -7.14 -17.79
N LEU A 333 -11.74 -7.11 -17.57
CA LEU A 333 -12.53 -5.88 -17.66
C LEU A 333 -12.05 -4.83 -16.67
N LEU A 334 -11.73 -5.23 -15.44
CA LEU A 334 -11.20 -4.35 -14.40
C LEU A 334 -9.82 -3.78 -14.79
N VAL A 335 -8.92 -4.60 -15.34
CA VAL A 335 -7.60 -4.16 -15.82
C VAL A 335 -7.73 -3.19 -16.99
N VAL A 336 -8.61 -3.45 -17.95
CA VAL A 336 -8.90 -2.57 -19.08
C VAL A 336 -9.45 -1.23 -18.59
N TYR A 337 -10.43 -1.26 -17.68
CA TYR A 337 -11.00 -0.07 -17.07
C TYR A 337 -9.95 0.75 -16.31
N ALA A 338 -9.14 0.11 -15.46
CA ALA A 338 -8.11 0.79 -14.70
C ALA A 338 -7.04 1.40 -15.62
N SER A 339 -6.62 0.68 -16.67
CA SER A 339 -5.68 1.19 -17.68
C SER A 339 -6.25 2.40 -18.43
N TYR A 340 -7.52 2.35 -18.83
CA TYR A 340 -8.21 3.49 -19.42
C TYR A 340 -8.25 4.70 -18.47
N SER A 341 -8.56 4.47 -17.20
CA SER A 341 -8.57 5.52 -16.17
C SER A 341 -7.18 6.14 -15.96
N ASP A 342 -6.11 5.32 -15.98
CA ASP A 342 -4.73 5.80 -15.90
C ASP A 342 -4.37 6.69 -17.10
N ILE A 343 -4.68 6.25 -18.31
CA ILE A 343 -4.43 7.02 -19.55
C ILE A 343 -5.18 8.36 -19.48
N LYS A 344 -6.47 8.33 -19.13
CA LYS A 344 -7.26 9.55 -18.96
C LYS A 344 -6.64 10.51 -17.95
N ARG A 345 -6.14 10.00 -16.83
CA ARG A 345 -5.51 10.81 -15.79
C ARG A 345 -4.17 11.41 -16.24
N ILE A 346 -3.38 10.67 -17.02
CA ILE A 346 -2.08 11.14 -17.50
C ILE A 346 -2.23 12.18 -18.59
N PHE A 347 -3.15 11.98 -19.52
CA PHE A 347 -3.26 12.82 -20.73
C PHE A 347 -4.30 13.93 -20.64
N PHE A 348 -5.33 13.82 -19.78
CA PHE A 348 -6.48 14.74 -19.77
C PHE A 348 -6.72 15.45 -18.44
N LYS A 349 -5.97 15.17 -17.38
CA LYS A 349 -6.04 15.99 -16.16
C LYS A 349 -5.05 17.14 -16.26
N SER A 350 -5.59 18.38 -16.25
CA SER A 350 -4.84 19.59 -15.94
C SER A 350 -4.10 19.44 -14.62
N PRO A 351 -2.95 20.13 -14.41
CA PRO A 351 -2.12 20.00 -13.22
C PRO A 351 -2.78 20.66 -12.00
N THR A 352 -3.87 20.09 -11.51
CA THR A 352 -4.52 20.59 -10.30
C THR A 352 -5.15 19.44 -9.52
N ALA A 353 -4.32 18.72 -8.81
CA ALA A 353 -4.65 18.07 -7.54
C ALA A 353 -3.35 17.53 -6.93
N VAL A 354 -2.63 18.39 -6.27
CA VAL A 354 -1.81 17.97 -5.12
C VAL A 354 -2.79 17.24 -4.22
N VAL A 355 -2.58 15.94 -4.04
CA VAL A 355 -3.27 15.16 -3.03
C VAL A 355 -2.99 15.86 -1.72
N GLN A 356 -3.95 16.66 -1.26
CA GLN A 356 -4.00 17.07 0.13
C GLN A 356 -4.20 15.77 0.90
N THR A 357 -3.11 15.22 1.41
CA THR A 357 -3.17 14.36 2.57
C THR A 357 -3.58 15.29 3.71
N GLU A 358 -4.88 15.58 3.80
CA GLU A 358 -5.46 16.05 5.05
C GLU A 358 -5.19 14.93 6.05
N ALA A 359 -4.13 15.09 6.81
CA ALA A 359 -4.00 14.46 8.10
C ALA A 359 -5.14 15.04 8.96
N LYS A 360 -6.33 14.44 8.84
CA LYS A 360 -7.40 14.69 9.78
C LYS A 360 -6.84 14.26 11.14
N PRO A 361 -6.75 15.15 12.13
CA PRO A 361 -6.29 14.75 13.45
C PRO A 361 -7.27 13.67 13.93
N SER A 362 -6.77 12.49 14.17
CA SER A 362 -7.48 11.44 14.88
C SER A 362 -7.63 11.84 16.33
N SER A 363 -8.65 12.67 16.63
CA SER A 363 -9.16 12.91 17.97
C SER A 363 -9.98 11.71 18.42
N GLU A 364 -9.39 10.53 18.48
CA GLU A 364 -9.92 9.36 19.20
C GLU A 364 -8.80 8.32 19.34
N VAL A 365 -7.80 8.66 20.14
CA VAL A 365 -7.05 7.64 20.87
C VAL A 365 -7.45 7.83 22.31
N THR A 366 -8.53 7.15 22.70
CA THR A 366 -8.92 6.90 24.06
C THR A 366 -7.69 6.43 24.86
N HIS A 367 -7.46 7.11 25.98
CA HIS A 367 -6.60 6.71 27.06
C HIS A 367 -6.77 5.20 27.34
N VAL A 368 -5.72 4.43 27.10
CA VAL A 368 -5.45 3.22 27.86
C VAL A 368 -4.52 3.67 28.96
N GLN A 369 -5.13 3.91 30.12
CA GLN A 369 -4.44 4.00 31.39
C GLN A 369 -4.01 2.60 31.82
N ASP A 370 -2.79 2.55 32.35
CA ASP A 370 -2.12 1.50 33.17
C ASP A 370 -1.72 0.20 32.46
#